data_c9584c08bbda28c8401d706d603bcaed
#
_entry.id   c9584c08bbda28c8401d706d603bcaed
#
_cell.length_a   1.000
_cell.length_b   1.000
_cell.length_c   1.000
_cell.angle_alpha   90.00
_cell.angle_beta   90.00
_cell.angle_gamma   90.00
#
_symmetry.space_group_name_H-M   'P 1'
#
loop_
_entity.id
_entity.type
_entity.pdbx_description
1 polymer ?
#
loop_
_entity_poly.entity_id
_entity_poly.type
_entity_poly.pdbx_seq_one_letter_code
_entity_poly.pdbx_strand_id
1 'polypeptide(L)'
;YNKQILDEAGLEDPNALYERGEWTWDKWREYMVALTRDSDGDGVIDMYGYDSRWDFLVYNLTMSNGTVIAGSDKENLSSPEVTECLDFIYNMYNVDHVAKPWNSDDFDSNQNAYLDGNIAFWIDAAWISSANNDAGLDFDVVWCPWPIGPSGNEATNKFKNVSSGNAWMIPAGVDNPELVYNVFYDWQNWYHGDTDLRDGDLTWWEDCAITEENYAVMEYMGQRGAFDLWNALGLEWDWSALLNGEMTAAQ
;
A
#
# COMPACT_ATOMS: atom_id res chain seq x y z
N TYR A 1 9.79 -1.84 2.75
CA TYR A 1 10.51 -3.11 3.00
C TYR A 1 11.50 -2.98 4.15
N ASN A 2 11.81 -4.11 4.76
CA ASN A 2 12.85 -4.23 5.77
C ASN A 2 14.22 -4.31 5.07
N LYS A 3 15.01 -3.23 5.22
CA LYS A 3 16.31 -3.12 4.55
C LYS A 3 17.29 -4.20 4.99
N GLN A 4 17.28 -4.54 6.27
CA GLN A 4 18.20 -5.55 6.81
C GLN A 4 17.98 -6.92 6.21
N ILE A 5 16.72 -7.35 6.04
CA ILE A 5 16.39 -8.65 5.41
C ILE A 5 16.93 -8.71 3.98
N LEU A 6 16.76 -7.63 3.19
CA LEU A 6 17.26 -7.57 1.82
C LEU A 6 18.80 -7.57 1.77
N ASP A 7 19.44 -6.77 2.62
CA ASP A 7 20.90 -6.67 2.69
C ASP A 7 21.55 -8.01 3.08
N GLU A 8 20.99 -8.70 4.07
CA GLU A 8 21.48 -10.03 4.49
C GLU A 8 21.35 -11.10 3.38
N ALA A 9 20.34 -10.96 2.53
CA ALA A 9 20.16 -11.82 1.37
C ALA A 9 21.01 -11.39 0.17
N GLY A 10 21.70 -10.26 0.22
CA GLY A 10 22.48 -9.71 -0.87
C GLY A 10 21.65 -9.27 -2.06
N LEU A 11 20.39 -8.89 -1.83
CA LEU A 11 19.48 -8.40 -2.87
C LEU A 11 19.70 -6.91 -3.11
N GLU A 12 19.55 -6.51 -4.36
CA GLU A 12 19.68 -5.11 -4.75
C GLU A 12 18.47 -4.29 -4.30
N ASP A 13 18.70 -2.99 -4.04
CA ASP A 13 17.67 -2.05 -3.63
C ASP A 13 16.54 -1.94 -4.67
N PRO A 14 15.27 -2.15 -4.28
CA PRO A 14 14.11 -1.95 -5.13
C PRO A 14 14.03 -0.57 -5.80
N ASN A 15 14.49 0.50 -5.15
CA ASN A 15 14.53 1.84 -5.72
C ASN A 15 15.51 1.91 -6.91
N ALA A 16 16.71 1.33 -6.76
CA ALA A 16 17.68 1.26 -7.86
C ALA A 16 17.16 0.43 -9.04
N LEU A 17 16.44 -0.64 -8.77
CA LEU A 17 15.78 -1.44 -9.82
C LEU A 17 14.66 -0.64 -10.52
N TYR A 18 13.88 0.13 -9.74
CA TYR A 18 12.79 0.94 -10.30
C TYR A 18 13.32 2.03 -11.26
N GLU A 19 14.40 2.72 -10.90
CA GLU A 19 15.04 3.73 -11.74
C GLU A 19 15.48 3.18 -13.12
N ARG A 20 15.79 1.89 -13.19
CA ARG A 20 16.16 1.20 -14.43
C ARG A 20 14.98 0.51 -15.12
N GLY A 21 13.77 0.61 -14.56
CA GLY A 21 12.59 -0.08 -15.08
C GLY A 21 12.60 -1.61 -14.85
N GLU A 22 13.39 -2.08 -13.90
CA GLU A 22 13.57 -3.50 -13.57
C GLU A 22 12.77 -3.95 -12.35
N TRP A 23 12.20 -3.01 -11.57
CA TRP A 23 11.31 -3.31 -10.45
C TRP A 23 9.92 -3.65 -10.95
N THR A 24 9.71 -4.94 -11.25
CA THR A 24 8.48 -5.51 -11.81
C THR A 24 7.86 -6.50 -10.83
N TRP A 25 6.61 -6.94 -11.08
CA TRP A 25 5.98 -8.01 -10.30
C TRP A 25 6.81 -9.29 -10.29
N ASP A 26 7.40 -9.67 -11.43
CA ASP A 26 8.27 -10.85 -11.52
C ASP A 26 9.51 -10.70 -10.64
N LYS A 27 10.13 -9.51 -10.62
CA LYS A 27 11.29 -9.24 -9.78
C LYS A 27 10.90 -9.22 -8.30
N TRP A 28 9.77 -8.65 -7.94
CA TRP A 28 9.26 -8.69 -6.58
C TRP A 28 8.96 -10.11 -6.11
N ARG A 29 8.31 -10.92 -6.97
CA ARG A 29 8.08 -12.34 -6.71
C ARG A 29 9.39 -13.10 -6.47
N GLU A 30 10.40 -12.86 -7.33
CA GLU A 30 11.74 -13.44 -7.16
C GLU A 30 12.30 -13.13 -5.76
N TYR A 31 12.19 -11.88 -5.31
CA TYR A 31 12.64 -11.45 -3.99
C TYR A 31 11.85 -12.13 -2.87
N MET A 32 10.53 -12.12 -2.97
CA MET A 32 9.69 -12.73 -1.95
C MET A 32 9.98 -14.24 -1.80
N VAL A 33 10.17 -14.95 -2.91
CA VAL A 33 10.55 -16.38 -2.89
C VAL A 33 11.92 -16.58 -2.22
N ALA A 34 12.89 -15.74 -2.52
CA ALA A 34 14.23 -15.86 -1.94
C ALA A 34 14.25 -15.54 -0.43
N LEU A 35 13.32 -14.72 0.05
CA LEU A 35 13.28 -14.25 1.43
C LEU A 35 12.36 -15.08 2.34
N THR A 36 11.46 -15.88 1.76
CA THR A 36 10.56 -16.75 2.53
C THR A 36 11.31 -18.01 2.97
N ARG A 37 11.39 -18.23 4.28
CA ARG A 37 12.13 -19.37 4.83
C ARG A 37 11.72 -19.74 6.25
N ASP A 38 12.05 -20.94 6.62
CA ASP A 38 12.18 -21.41 7.99
C ASP A 38 13.56 -20.96 8.50
N SER A 39 13.61 -19.99 9.42
CA SER A 39 14.87 -19.37 9.87
C SER A 39 15.51 -20.10 11.03
N ASP A 40 14.74 -20.87 11.80
CA ASP A 40 15.23 -21.62 12.96
C ASP A 40 15.37 -23.15 12.73
N GLY A 41 14.86 -23.64 11.61
CA GLY A 41 15.01 -25.05 11.17
C GLY A 41 14.03 -26.01 11.84
N ASP A 42 12.91 -25.53 12.37
CA ASP A 42 11.88 -26.35 13.01
C ASP A 42 10.88 -26.99 12.02
N GLY A 43 10.95 -26.61 10.75
CA GLY A 43 10.10 -27.08 9.67
C GLY A 43 8.86 -26.21 9.43
N VAL A 44 8.74 -25.07 10.11
CA VAL A 44 7.68 -24.10 9.94
C VAL A 44 8.27 -22.82 9.34
N ILE A 45 7.60 -22.23 8.36
CA ILE A 45 8.02 -20.94 7.81
C ILE A 45 7.70 -19.86 8.85
N ASP A 46 8.71 -19.10 9.24
CA ASP A 46 8.66 -18.02 10.22
C ASP A 46 9.13 -16.68 9.66
N MET A 47 9.74 -16.66 8.47
CA MET A 47 10.07 -15.45 7.72
C MET A 47 9.36 -15.47 6.37
N TYR A 48 8.60 -14.42 6.10
CA TYR A 48 7.79 -14.30 4.88
C TYR A 48 8.24 -13.13 3.99
N GLY A 49 8.12 -13.34 2.68
CA GLY A 49 8.35 -12.30 1.68
C GLY A 49 7.35 -11.17 1.79
N TYR A 50 6.12 -11.47 2.19
CA TYR A 50 5.04 -10.48 2.28
C TYR A 50 4.06 -10.79 3.42
N ASP A 51 3.62 -9.75 4.10
CA ASP A 51 2.35 -9.72 4.85
C ASP A 51 1.84 -8.28 4.96
N SER A 52 0.57 -8.08 4.87
CA SER A 52 -0.13 -6.82 5.15
C SER A 52 -1.60 -6.94 4.76
N ARG A 53 -2.28 -5.80 4.70
CA ARG A 53 -3.67 -5.67 4.28
C ARG A 53 -3.86 -6.07 2.82
N TRP A 54 -4.65 -7.10 2.59
CA TRP A 54 -4.95 -7.62 1.25
C TRP A 54 -5.73 -6.62 0.38
N ASP A 55 -6.63 -5.83 0.97
CA ASP A 55 -7.44 -4.85 0.24
C ASP A 55 -6.57 -3.77 -0.40
N PHE A 56 -5.57 -3.26 0.32
CA PHE A 56 -4.60 -2.33 -0.25
C PHE A 56 -3.75 -2.99 -1.35
N LEU A 57 -3.39 -4.26 -1.16
CA LEU A 57 -2.63 -5.00 -2.16
C LEU A 57 -3.38 -5.07 -3.49
N VAL A 58 -4.66 -5.49 -3.47
CA VAL A 58 -5.49 -5.60 -4.68
C VAL A 58 -5.58 -4.28 -5.43
N TYR A 59 -5.93 -3.19 -4.74
CA TYR A 59 -6.08 -1.88 -5.38
C TYR A 59 -4.77 -1.38 -5.99
N ASN A 60 -3.69 -1.49 -5.27
CA ASN A 60 -2.42 -0.93 -5.70
C ASN A 60 -1.76 -1.77 -6.80
N LEU A 61 -1.84 -3.09 -6.74
CA LEU A 61 -1.38 -3.94 -7.84
C LEU A 61 -2.19 -3.71 -9.11
N THR A 62 -3.51 -3.58 -9.01
CA THR A 62 -4.34 -3.25 -10.17
C THR A 62 -3.91 -1.93 -10.80
N MET A 63 -3.63 -0.90 -9.99
CA MET A 63 -3.17 0.39 -10.47
C MET A 63 -1.74 0.33 -11.05
N SER A 64 -0.84 -0.45 -10.45
CA SER A 64 0.51 -0.66 -10.99
C SER A 64 0.50 -1.50 -12.27
N ASN A 65 -0.60 -2.20 -12.53
CA ASN A 65 -0.89 -2.92 -13.79
C ASN A 65 -1.66 -2.06 -14.82
N GLY A 66 -1.82 -0.77 -14.53
CA GLY A 66 -2.31 0.22 -15.50
C GLY A 66 -3.84 0.40 -15.55
N THR A 67 -4.59 -0.18 -14.62
CA THR A 67 -6.05 -0.04 -14.56
C THR A 67 -6.56 0.22 -13.13
N VAL A 68 -7.87 0.34 -12.97
CA VAL A 68 -8.59 0.40 -11.70
C VAL A 68 -9.67 -0.66 -11.69
N ILE A 69 -10.10 -1.12 -10.53
CA ILE A 69 -11.20 -2.09 -10.41
C ILE A 69 -12.50 -1.46 -10.88
N ALA A 70 -12.77 -0.22 -10.47
CA ALA A 70 -13.95 0.51 -10.89
C ALA A 70 -13.60 1.95 -11.26
N GLY A 71 -13.94 2.33 -12.50
CA GLY A 71 -13.90 3.68 -13.01
C GLY A 71 -15.21 4.42 -12.82
N SER A 72 -15.32 5.63 -13.41
CA SER A 72 -16.51 6.49 -13.28
C SER A 72 -17.73 5.99 -14.05
N ASP A 73 -17.56 5.11 -15.01
CA ASP A 73 -18.57 4.68 -15.98
C ASP A 73 -18.77 3.17 -16.00
N LYS A 74 -17.80 2.41 -15.51
CA LYS A 74 -17.86 0.93 -15.51
C LYS A 74 -16.94 0.31 -14.47
N GLU A 75 -17.22 -0.92 -14.14
CA GLU A 75 -16.29 -1.81 -13.47
C GLU A 75 -15.32 -2.46 -14.49
N ASN A 76 -14.18 -2.91 -14.02
CA ASN A 76 -13.14 -3.57 -14.82
C ASN A 76 -12.81 -4.98 -14.30
N LEU A 77 -13.65 -5.58 -13.48
CA LEU A 77 -13.38 -6.85 -12.80
C LEU A 77 -12.96 -7.96 -13.76
N SER A 78 -13.58 -8.01 -14.93
CA SER A 78 -13.29 -9.01 -15.95
C SER A 78 -12.20 -8.57 -16.92
N SER A 79 -11.50 -7.46 -16.66
CA SER A 79 -10.40 -7.05 -17.53
C SER A 79 -9.17 -7.95 -17.35
N PRO A 80 -8.35 -8.12 -18.40
CA PRO A 80 -7.11 -8.88 -18.30
C PRO A 80 -6.20 -8.37 -17.17
N GLU A 81 -6.11 -7.06 -17.00
CA GLU A 81 -5.24 -6.41 -16.03
C GLU A 81 -5.65 -6.70 -14.59
N VAL A 82 -6.96 -6.76 -14.30
CA VAL A 82 -7.48 -7.15 -12.99
C VAL A 82 -7.31 -8.65 -12.78
N THR A 83 -7.57 -9.46 -13.80
CA THR A 83 -7.36 -10.92 -13.71
C THR A 83 -5.89 -11.25 -13.43
N GLU A 84 -4.94 -10.60 -14.11
CA GLU A 84 -3.50 -10.73 -13.83
C GLU A 84 -3.16 -10.40 -12.38
N CYS A 85 -3.76 -9.33 -11.84
CA CYS A 85 -3.59 -8.94 -10.44
C CYS A 85 -4.09 -10.03 -9.48
N LEU A 86 -5.30 -10.54 -9.70
CA LEU A 86 -5.88 -11.58 -8.86
C LEU A 86 -5.09 -12.90 -8.94
N ASP A 87 -4.63 -13.28 -10.13
CA ASP A 87 -3.78 -14.45 -10.33
C ASP A 87 -2.43 -14.29 -9.61
N PHE A 88 -1.84 -13.09 -9.66
CA PHE A 88 -0.60 -12.81 -8.94
C PHE A 88 -0.77 -12.97 -7.43
N ILE A 89 -1.83 -12.37 -6.86
CA ILE A 89 -2.14 -12.48 -5.43
C ILE A 89 -2.46 -13.93 -5.06
N TYR A 90 -3.27 -14.64 -5.84
CA TYR A 90 -3.54 -16.06 -5.62
C TYR A 90 -2.24 -16.87 -5.53
N ASN A 91 -1.32 -16.63 -6.46
CA ASN A 91 -0.04 -17.32 -6.49
C ASN A 91 0.83 -17.00 -5.27
N MET A 92 0.86 -15.76 -4.79
CA MET A 92 1.59 -15.37 -3.58
C MET A 92 1.18 -16.20 -2.35
N TYR A 93 -0.11 -16.43 -2.18
CA TYR A 93 -0.65 -17.14 -1.02
C TYR A 93 -0.70 -18.66 -1.20
N ASN A 94 -1.09 -19.15 -2.39
CA ASN A 94 -1.47 -20.55 -2.57
C ASN A 94 -0.50 -21.40 -3.39
N VAL A 95 0.42 -20.78 -4.14
CA VAL A 95 1.38 -21.51 -4.99
C VAL A 95 2.81 -21.32 -4.49
N ASP A 96 3.22 -20.08 -4.33
CA ASP A 96 4.58 -19.74 -3.90
C ASP A 96 4.72 -19.72 -2.36
N HIS A 97 3.60 -19.57 -1.65
CA HIS A 97 3.55 -19.47 -0.19
C HIS A 97 4.48 -18.39 0.38
N VAL A 98 4.64 -17.30 -0.36
CA VAL A 98 5.53 -16.19 0.01
C VAL A 98 4.82 -15.15 0.90
N ALA A 99 3.49 -15.12 0.86
CA ALA A 99 2.68 -14.33 1.76
C ALA A 99 2.32 -15.14 3.00
N LYS A 100 2.38 -14.49 4.18
CA LYS A 100 1.90 -15.08 5.42
C LYS A 100 0.43 -15.47 5.26
N PRO A 101 0.01 -16.67 5.72
CA PRO A 101 -1.38 -17.10 5.60
C PRO A 101 -2.36 -16.08 6.18
N TRP A 102 -3.38 -15.72 5.42
CA TRP A 102 -4.39 -14.76 5.85
C TRP A 102 -5.19 -15.31 7.03
N ASN A 103 -5.35 -14.49 8.06
CA ASN A 103 -6.20 -14.81 9.21
C ASN A 103 -7.30 -13.75 9.33
N SER A 104 -8.52 -14.11 8.94
CA SER A 104 -9.68 -13.21 9.01
C SER A 104 -10.12 -12.87 10.44
N ASP A 105 -9.74 -13.69 11.40
CA ASP A 105 -10.11 -13.52 12.81
C ASP A 105 -9.16 -12.57 13.57
N ASP A 106 -8.01 -12.24 12.97
CA ASP A 106 -6.98 -11.40 13.57
C ASP A 106 -6.41 -10.39 12.56
N PHE A 107 -7.24 -9.44 12.19
CA PHE A 107 -6.89 -8.39 11.24
C PHE A 107 -5.71 -7.53 11.71
N ASP A 108 -5.64 -7.22 13.00
CA ASP A 108 -4.58 -6.38 13.55
C ASP A 108 -3.22 -7.11 13.49
N SER A 109 -3.19 -8.43 13.70
CA SER A 109 -1.97 -9.24 13.54
C SER A 109 -1.46 -9.20 12.09
N ASN A 110 -2.34 -9.36 11.11
CA ASN A 110 -1.96 -9.25 9.70
C ASN A 110 -1.48 -7.83 9.34
N GLN A 111 -2.09 -6.79 9.92
CA GLN A 111 -1.70 -5.41 9.65
C GLN A 111 -0.34 -5.06 10.25
N ASN A 112 0.01 -5.64 11.40
CA ASN A 112 1.20 -5.27 12.18
C ASN A 112 2.29 -6.36 12.17
N ALA A 113 2.16 -7.40 11.36
CA ALA A 113 3.09 -8.55 11.37
C ALA A 113 4.55 -8.15 11.09
N TYR A 114 4.78 -7.09 10.33
CA TYR A 114 6.13 -6.60 10.05
C TYR A 114 6.87 -6.05 11.29
N LEU A 115 6.15 -5.65 12.35
CA LEU A 115 6.74 -5.14 13.58
C LEU A 115 7.66 -6.17 14.27
N ASP A 116 7.41 -7.45 14.04
CA ASP A 116 8.25 -8.56 14.55
C ASP A 116 9.58 -8.72 13.80
N GLY A 117 9.80 -7.95 12.72
CA GLY A 117 11.04 -7.96 11.93
C GLY A 117 11.19 -9.18 11.02
N ASN A 118 10.17 -9.98 10.83
CA ASN A 118 10.19 -11.23 10.05
C ASN A 118 9.44 -11.16 8.71
N ILE A 119 9.02 -9.96 8.31
CA ILE A 119 8.36 -9.69 7.02
C ILE A 119 9.26 -8.80 6.17
N ALA A 120 9.52 -9.24 4.93
CA ALA A 120 10.39 -8.49 4.02
C ALA A 120 9.69 -7.28 3.40
N PHE A 121 8.48 -7.47 2.88
CA PHE A 121 7.67 -6.43 2.25
C PHE A 121 6.29 -6.33 2.87
N TRP A 122 5.81 -5.12 3.06
CA TRP A 122 4.44 -4.84 3.50
C TRP A 122 3.93 -3.54 2.89
N ILE A 123 2.64 -3.32 3.03
CA ILE A 123 1.96 -2.11 2.57
C ILE A 123 1.37 -1.41 3.77
N ASP A 124 1.61 -0.12 3.84
CA ASP A 124 0.99 0.69 4.88
C ASP A 124 0.73 2.13 4.40
N ALA A 125 0.00 2.88 5.20
CA ALA A 125 -0.16 4.31 4.97
C ALA A 125 1.03 5.07 5.57
N ALA A 126 1.45 6.14 4.91
CA ALA A 126 2.60 6.95 5.34
C ALA A 126 2.53 7.40 6.82
N TRP A 127 1.32 7.73 7.31
CA TRP A 127 1.12 8.16 8.70
C TRP A 127 1.37 7.06 9.74
N ILE A 128 1.29 5.78 9.35
CA ILE A 128 1.56 4.64 10.25
C ILE A 128 3.08 4.52 10.50
N SER A 129 3.91 4.84 9.52
CA SER A 129 5.38 4.81 9.69
C SER A 129 5.87 5.70 10.82
N SER A 130 5.28 6.88 11.03
CA SER A 130 5.61 7.75 12.16
C SER A 130 5.33 7.07 13.50
N ALA A 131 4.15 6.47 13.65
CA ALA A 131 3.78 5.74 14.88
C ALA A 131 4.69 4.53 15.14
N ASN A 132 5.11 3.85 14.07
CA ASN A 132 6.02 2.70 14.18
C ASN A 132 7.45 3.11 14.51
N ASN A 133 7.92 4.24 13.98
CA ASN A 133 9.21 4.80 14.37
C ASN A 133 9.25 5.17 15.86
N ASP A 134 8.16 5.73 16.38
CA ASP A 134 8.01 5.99 17.82
C ASP A 134 8.00 4.71 18.67
N ALA A 135 7.52 3.61 18.11
CA ALA A 135 7.57 2.28 18.76
C ALA A 135 8.97 1.66 18.80
N GLY A 136 9.94 2.19 18.05
CA GLY A 136 11.34 1.79 18.07
C GLY A 136 11.58 0.45 17.36
N LEU A 137 11.46 0.42 16.03
CA LEU A 137 11.86 -0.75 15.25
C LEU A 137 13.37 -0.98 15.32
N ASP A 138 13.77 -2.24 15.40
CA ASP A 138 15.19 -2.65 15.42
C ASP A 138 15.81 -2.76 14.01
N PHE A 139 15.11 -2.27 12.98
CA PHE A 139 15.53 -2.33 11.58
C PHE A 139 15.09 -1.08 10.80
N ASP A 140 15.80 -0.81 9.70
CA ASP A 140 15.50 0.31 8.82
C ASP A 140 14.36 -0.03 7.85
N VAL A 141 13.36 0.86 7.82
CA VAL A 141 12.23 0.80 6.88
C VAL A 141 12.54 1.69 5.68
N VAL A 142 12.56 1.10 4.49
CA VAL A 142 12.77 1.83 3.24
C VAL A 142 11.52 1.71 2.37
N TRP A 143 11.08 2.85 1.84
CA TRP A 143 9.96 2.90 0.91
C TRP A 143 10.45 2.75 -0.53
N CYS A 144 9.64 2.12 -1.35
CA CYS A 144 9.89 2.01 -2.78
C CYS A 144 8.58 2.18 -3.56
N PRO A 145 8.66 2.63 -4.82
CA PRO A 145 7.51 2.63 -5.71
C PRO A 145 6.92 1.23 -5.87
N TRP A 146 5.65 1.16 -6.22
CA TRP A 146 5.00 -0.10 -6.56
C TRP A 146 5.73 -0.78 -7.71
N PRO A 147 5.94 -2.10 -7.66
CA PRO A 147 6.51 -2.85 -8.77
C PRO A 147 5.56 -2.77 -9.97
N ILE A 148 6.11 -2.62 -11.17
CA ILE A 148 5.35 -2.47 -12.41
C ILE A 148 4.77 -3.83 -12.81
N GLY A 149 3.44 -3.88 -13.02
CA GLY A 149 2.74 -5.08 -13.47
C GLY A 149 2.98 -5.39 -14.96
N PRO A 150 2.67 -6.61 -15.42
CA PRO A 150 2.92 -7.07 -16.79
C PRO A 150 2.20 -6.23 -17.87
N SER A 151 1.02 -5.71 -17.57
CA SER A 151 0.25 -4.81 -18.45
C SER A 151 0.47 -3.32 -18.14
N GLY A 152 1.27 -2.99 -17.11
CA GLY A 152 1.62 -1.64 -16.71
C GLY A 152 2.94 -1.15 -17.31
N ASN A 153 3.24 0.11 -17.04
CA ASN A 153 4.53 0.73 -17.31
C ASN A 153 4.73 1.90 -16.34
N GLU A 154 5.88 2.55 -16.34
CA GLU A 154 6.16 3.68 -15.45
C GLU A 154 5.09 4.79 -15.52
N ALA A 155 4.61 5.13 -16.71
CA ALA A 155 3.61 6.20 -16.88
C ALA A 155 2.22 5.82 -16.35
N THR A 156 1.89 4.53 -16.35
CA THR A 156 0.63 3.98 -15.85
C THR A 156 0.73 3.46 -14.42
N ASN A 157 1.94 3.34 -13.87
CA ASN A 157 2.15 2.92 -12.49
C ASN A 157 1.63 3.99 -11.53
N LYS A 158 0.50 3.70 -10.92
CA LYS A 158 -0.20 4.56 -9.95
C LYS A 158 -0.47 3.78 -8.68
N PHE A 159 -0.85 4.51 -7.64
CA PHE A 159 -1.28 3.90 -6.40
C PHE A 159 -2.62 4.49 -5.94
N LYS A 160 -3.32 3.76 -5.07
CA LYS A 160 -4.54 4.26 -4.45
C LYS A 160 -4.20 5.35 -3.44
N ASN A 161 -4.60 6.57 -3.72
CA ASN A 161 -4.49 7.66 -2.77
C ASN A 161 -5.72 7.68 -1.85
N VAL A 162 -5.56 7.19 -0.64
CA VAL A 162 -6.66 7.10 0.34
C VAL A 162 -7.06 8.48 0.87
N SER A 163 -6.12 9.42 0.95
CA SER A 163 -6.37 10.74 1.53
C SER A 163 -7.22 11.66 0.64
N SER A 164 -7.29 11.43 -0.65
CA SER A 164 -8.05 12.26 -1.57
C SER A 164 -9.56 11.99 -1.58
N GLY A 165 -10.04 11.03 -0.79
CA GLY A 165 -11.46 10.71 -0.64
C GLY A 165 -12.14 11.26 0.62
N ASN A 166 -11.40 11.91 1.50
CA ASN A 166 -11.97 12.45 2.73
C ASN A 166 -12.76 13.72 2.44
N ALA A 167 -14.02 13.74 2.85
CA ALA A 167 -14.90 14.89 2.73
C ALA A 167 -15.48 15.25 4.10
N TRP A 168 -15.54 16.55 4.35
CA TRP A 168 -16.22 17.08 5.51
C TRP A 168 -17.67 17.44 5.15
N MET A 169 -18.60 17.05 5.99
CA MET A 169 -20.02 17.30 5.77
C MET A 169 -20.64 17.98 6.97
N ILE A 170 -21.53 18.93 6.72
CA ILE A 170 -22.36 19.53 7.75
C ILE A 170 -23.66 18.75 7.79
N PRO A 171 -24.01 18.09 8.92
CA PRO A 171 -25.25 17.33 9.02
C PRO A 171 -26.50 18.19 8.77
N ALA A 172 -27.51 17.57 8.16
CA ALA A 172 -28.83 18.22 8.06
C ALA A 172 -29.42 18.48 9.46
N GLY A 173 -30.02 19.65 9.67
CA GLY A 173 -30.64 20.03 10.95
C GLY A 173 -29.73 20.82 11.89
N VAL A 174 -28.53 21.19 11.46
CA VAL A 174 -27.70 22.17 12.21
C VAL A 174 -28.37 23.55 12.13
N ASP A 175 -28.54 24.23 13.27
CA ASP A 175 -29.27 25.52 13.38
C ASP A 175 -28.67 26.66 12.53
N ASN A 176 -27.33 26.65 12.34
CA ASN A 176 -26.66 27.67 11.55
C ASN A 176 -25.52 27.05 10.73
N PRO A 177 -25.83 26.40 9.61
CA PRO A 177 -24.84 25.71 8.80
C PRO A 177 -23.80 26.65 8.18
N GLU A 178 -24.19 27.88 7.87
CA GLU A 178 -23.28 28.90 7.32
C GLU A 178 -22.21 29.30 8.35
N LEU A 179 -22.60 29.50 9.61
CA LEU A 179 -21.64 29.80 10.67
C LEU A 179 -20.65 28.62 10.88
N VAL A 180 -21.17 27.39 10.88
CA VAL A 180 -20.32 26.19 11.01
C VAL A 180 -19.33 26.11 9.84
N TYR A 181 -19.81 26.36 8.63
CA TYR A 181 -18.93 26.38 7.44
C TYR A 181 -17.85 27.47 7.56
N ASN A 182 -18.23 28.69 7.95
CA ASN A 182 -17.27 29.78 8.03
C ASN A 182 -16.19 29.53 9.10
N VAL A 183 -16.60 29.05 10.28
CA VAL A 183 -15.64 28.66 11.34
C VAL A 183 -14.70 27.55 10.88
N PHE A 184 -15.25 26.53 10.22
CA PHE A 184 -14.46 25.45 9.68
C PHE A 184 -13.51 25.91 8.57
N TYR A 185 -14.00 26.79 7.68
CA TYR A 185 -13.21 27.40 6.62
C TYR A 185 -12.04 28.21 7.17
N ASP A 186 -12.29 29.07 8.16
CA ASP A 186 -11.23 29.86 8.81
C ASP A 186 -10.22 28.97 9.51
N TRP A 187 -10.68 27.91 10.17
CA TRP A 187 -9.81 26.94 10.81
C TRP A 187 -8.93 26.19 9.79
N GLN A 188 -9.48 25.75 8.67
CA GLN A 188 -8.70 25.11 7.60
C GLN A 188 -7.74 26.07 6.89
N ASN A 189 -8.05 27.37 6.88
CA ASN A 189 -7.23 28.41 6.25
C ASN A 189 -6.54 29.31 7.29
N TRP A 190 -6.18 28.76 8.44
CA TRP A 190 -5.56 29.45 9.58
C TRP A 190 -4.31 30.25 9.18
N TYR A 191 -3.62 29.85 8.14
CA TYR A 191 -2.44 30.54 7.60
C TYR A 191 -2.76 31.82 6.80
N HIS A 192 -4.04 32.16 6.62
CA HIS A 192 -4.52 33.39 5.98
C HIS A 192 -3.87 33.73 4.62
N GLY A 193 -3.54 32.68 3.83
CA GLY A 193 -2.90 32.82 2.52
C GLY A 193 -1.37 32.95 2.56
N ASP A 194 -0.76 32.89 3.74
CA ASP A 194 0.69 32.78 3.89
C ASP A 194 1.11 31.31 3.68
N THR A 195 1.57 31.03 2.46
CA THR A 195 1.95 29.68 2.08
C THR A 195 3.21 29.19 2.77
N ASP A 196 4.13 30.08 3.13
CA ASP A 196 5.36 29.70 3.83
C ASP A 196 5.04 29.29 5.27
N LEU A 197 4.04 29.95 5.89
CA LEU A 197 3.57 29.55 7.22
C LEU A 197 2.87 28.18 7.18
N ARG A 198 2.02 27.96 6.17
CA ARG A 198 1.38 26.66 5.96
C ARG A 198 2.40 25.54 5.74
N ASP A 199 3.36 25.77 4.85
CA ASP A 199 4.33 24.77 4.44
C ASP A 199 5.31 24.47 5.58
N GLY A 200 5.62 25.45 6.43
CA GLY A 200 6.41 25.25 7.65
C GLY A 200 5.72 24.37 8.71
N ASP A 201 4.39 24.27 8.69
CA ASP A 201 3.62 23.38 9.59
C ASP A 201 3.39 21.97 8.99
N LEU A 202 3.74 21.75 7.72
CA LEU A 202 3.60 20.47 7.03
C LEU A 202 4.78 19.51 7.27
N THR A 203 5.65 19.79 8.23
CA THR A 203 6.78 18.92 8.63
C THR A 203 6.35 17.52 9.05
N TRP A 204 5.05 17.33 9.38
CA TRP A 204 4.49 16.02 9.72
C TRP A 204 4.73 14.95 8.64
N TRP A 205 4.74 15.34 7.35
CA TRP A 205 5.04 14.38 6.28
C TRP A 205 6.50 13.95 6.26
N GLU A 206 7.42 14.85 6.65
CA GLU A 206 8.83 14.54 6.83
C GLU A 206 9.01 13.58 8.01
N ASP A 207 8.30 13.83 9.12
CA ASP A 207 8.30 12.93 10.27
C ASP A 207 7.73 11.54 9.91
N CYS A 208 6.68 11.46 9.08
CA CYS A 208 6.14 10.20 8.58
C CYS A 208 7.15 9.43 7.72
N ALA A 209 7.91 10.13 6.91
CA ALA A 209 8.87 9.52 5.99
C ALA A 209 10.14 9.01 6.70
N ILE A 210 10.51 9.60 7.83
CA ILE A 210 11.66 9.25 8.68
C ILE A 210 13.00 9.61 8.03
N THR A 211 13.17 9.36 6.74
CA THR A 211 14.39 9.64 5.97
C THR A 211 14.10 10.50 4.74
N GLU A 212 15.11 11.21 4.24
CA GLU A 212 15.00 12.00 3.02
C GLU A 212 14.70 11.12 1.79
N GLU A 213 15.24 9.90 1.75
CA GLU A 213 15.00 8.93 0.69
C GLU A 213 13.54 8.49 0.68
N ASN A 214 12.97 8.16 1.83
CA ASN A 214 11.55 7.80 1.94
C ASN A 214 10.65 8.99 1.55
N TYR A 215 11.03 10.20 1.96
CA TYR A 215 10.29 11.42 1.59
C TYR A 215 10.28 11.62 0.07
N ALA A 216 11.41 11.43 -0.60
CA ALA A 216 11.50 11.52 -2.05
C ALA A 216 10.60 10.49 -2.77
N VAL A 217 10.51 9.26 -2.25
CA VAL A 217 9.58 8.24 -2.77
C VAL A 217 8.13 8.67 -2.54
N MET A 218 7.80 9.22 -1.37
CA MET A 218 6.45 9.71 -1.07
C MET A 218 6.05 10.84 -2.03
N GLU A 219 6.92 11.82 -2.27
CA GLU A 219 6.65 12.90 -3.21
C GLU A 219 6.45 12.38 -4.65
N TYR A 220 7.34 11.48 -5.08
CA TYR A 220 7.27 10.86 -6.41
C TYR A 220 5.95 10.10 -6.59
N MET A 221 5.58 9.26 -5.63
CA MET A 221 4.34 8.50 -5.68
C MET A 221 3.12 9.41 -5.47
N GLY A 222 3.22 10.46 -4.64
CA GLY A 222 2.14 11.42 -4.39
C GLY A 222 1.63 12.10 -5.67
N GLN A 223 2.48 12.28 -6.67
CA GLN A 223 2.11 12.80 -7.99
C GLN A 223 1.37 11.77 -8.86
N ARG A 224 1.31 10.52 -8.44
CA ARG A 224 0.79 9.38 -9.22
C ARG A 224 -0.47 8.75 -8.61
N GLY A 225 -1.03 9.36 -7.58
CA GLY A 225 -2.25 8.88 -6.94
C GLY A 225 -3.43 8.83 -7.92
N ALA A 226 -4.25 7.79 -7.82
CA ALA A 226 -5.48 7.63 -8.56
C ALA A 226 -6.60 7.14 -7.64
N PHE A 227 -7.85 7.34 -8.08
CA PHE A 227 -9.02 6.83 -7.39
C PHE A 227 -9.50 5.53 -8.00
N ASP A 228 -9.79 4.57 -7.12
CA ASP A 228 -10.69 3.49 -7.44
C ASP A 228 -12.07 3.78 -6.82
N LEU A 229 -13.10 3.76 -7.63
CA LEU A 229 -14.46 4.07 -7.20
C LEU A 229 -15.21 2.86 -6.64
N TRP A 230 -14.55 1.72 -6.46
CA TRP A 230 -15.15 0.50 -5.95
C TRP A 230 -15.99 0.73 -4.69
N ASN A 231 -15.40 1.35 -3.67
CA ASN A 231 -16.10 1.63 -2.43
C ASN A 231 -17.28 2.61 -2.61
N ALA A 232 -17.19 3.53 -3.58
CA ALA A 232 -18.26 4.48 -3.88
C ALA A 232 -19.47 3.83 -4.53
N LEU A 233 -19.29 2.69 -5.18
CA LEU A 233 -20.38 1.91 -5.80
C LEU A 233 -21.12 1.02 -4.79
N GLY A 234 -20.69 0.98 -3.53
CA GLY A 234 -21.29 0.16 -2.49
C GLY A 234 -21.14 -1.35 -2.74
N LEU A 235 -20.14 -1.73 -3.48
CA LEU A 235 -19.82 -3.12 -3.74
C LEU A 235 -19.00 -3.65 -2.57
N GLU A 236 -19.56 -4.60 -1.85
CA GLU A 236 -18.85 -5.36 -0.84
C GLU A 236 -18.19 -6.57 -1.48
N TRP A 237 -16.98 -6.87 -1.06
CA TRP A 237 -16.20 -7.96 -1.63
C TRP A 237 -15.43 -8.70 -0.54
N ASP A 238 -15.62 -9.99 -0.48
CA ASP A 238 -14.85 -10.88 0.37
C ASP A 238 -13.76 -11.58 -0.46
N TRP A 239 -12.53 -11.12 -0.31
CA TRP A 239 -11.37 -11.70 -0.96
C TRP A 239 -10.80 -12.92 -0.22
N SER A 240 -11.31 -13.24 0.96
CA SER A 240 -10.76 -14.32 1.77
C SER A 240 -10.79 -15.66 1.04
N ALA A 241 -11.80 -15.91 0.23
CA ALA A 241 -11.90 -17.10 -0.59
C ALA A 241 -10.73 -17.23 -1.60
N LEU A 242 -10.29 -16.10 -2.20
CA LEU A 242 -9.11 -16.07 -3.08
C LEU A 242 -7.82 -16.35 -2.29
N LEU A 243 -7.66 -15.68 -1.14
CA LEU A 243 -6.46 -15.81 -0.31
C LEU A 243 -6.33 -17.22 0.30
N ASN A 244 -7.44 -17.86 0.61
CA ASN A 244 -7.48 -19.21 1.17
C ASN A 244 -7.48 -20.32 0.11
N GLY A 245 -7.42 -19.98 -1.19
CA GLY A 245 -7.40 -20.94 -2.28
C GLY A 245 -8.74 -21.61 -2.58
N GLU A 246 -9.83 -21.10 -2.04
CA GLU A 246 -11.20 -21.61 -2.27
C GLU A 246 -11.77 -21.13 -3.60
N MET A 247 -11.22 -20.05 -4.16
CA MET A 247 -11.61 -19.41 -5.40
C MET A 247 -10.37 -19.05 -6.22
N THR A 248 -10.48 -19.09 -7.53
CA THR A 248 -9.45 -18.57 -8.46
C THR A 248 -9.87 -17.22 -9.03
N ALA A 249 -8.93 -16.51 -9.68
CA ALA A 249 -9.23 -15.24 -10.34
C ALA A 249 -10.34 -15.33 -11.41
N ALA A 250 -10.53 -16.50 -12.01
CA ALA A 250 -11.56 -16.72 -13.05
C ALA A 250 -12.98 -16.95 -12.49
N GLN A 251 -13.14 -17.16 -11.21
CA GLN A 251 -14.42 -17.39 -10.52
C GLN A 251 -14.96 -16.10 -9.90
#